data_d70b3498e6f87dea38fd5be1645e2b40
#
_entry.id   d70b3498e6f87dea38fd5be1645e2b40
#
_cell.length_a   1.000
_cell.length_b   1.000
_cell.length_c   1.000
_cell.angle_alpha   90.00
_cell.angle_beta   90.00
_cell.angle_gamma   90.00
#
_symmetry.space_group_name_H-M   'P 1'
#
loop_
_entity.id
_entity.type
_entity.pdbx_description
1 polymer ?
#
loop_
_entity_poly.entity_id
_entity_poly.type
_entity_poly.pdbx_seq_one_letter_code
_entity_poly.pdbx_strand_id
1 'polypeptide(L)' 'MKKNYESVYRMKLTGYHVRTAIGILNERRLALKSQGCTLENSEEYVGVFNLLSRFLDLLPA' A
#
# COMPACT_ATOMS: atom_id res chain seq x y z
N MET A 1 -25.10 10.76 -1.83
CA MET A 1 -25.01 9.46 -1.19
C MET A 1 -23.63 9.23 -0.60
N LYS A 2 -23.60 8.66 0.59
CA LYS A 2 -22.34 8.40 1.26
C LYS A 2 -21.59 7.25 0.60
N LYS A 3 -20.31 7.42 0.44
CA LYS A 3 -19.47 6.40 -0.16
C LYS A 3 -18.93 5.47 0.92
N ASN A 4 -19.03 4.17 0.66
CA ASN A 4 -18.55 3.20 1.65
C ASN A 4 -17.05 3.20 1.78
N TYR A 5 -16.32 3.55 0.72
CA TYR A 5 -14.87 3.52 0.79
C TYR A 5 -14.30 4.59 1.72
N GLU A 6 -15.13 5.52 2.15
CA GLU A 6 -14.69 6.51 3.13
C GLU A 6 -14.81 6.00 4.55
N SER A 7 -15.42 4.84 4.75
CA SER A 7 -15.54 4.27 6.07
C SER A 7 -14.18 3.78 6.56
N VAL A 8 -14.03 3.80 7.88
CA VAL A 8 -12.81 3.27 8.50
C VAL A 8 -13.02 1.78 8.73
N TYR A 9 -12.11 0.99 8.22
CA TYR A 9 -12.15 -0.46 8.38
C TYR A 9 -11.11 -0.90 9.39
N ARG A 10 -11.47 -1.90 10.17
CA ARG A 10 -10.57 -2.44 11.18
C ARG A 10 -10.37 -3.91 10.93
N MET A 11 -9.14 -4.37 11.12
CA MET A 11 -8.83 -5.78 11.00
C MET A 11 -7.62 -6.07 11.86
N LYS A 12 -7.52 -7.32 12.30
CA LYS A 12 -6.36 -7.74 13.06
C LYS A 12 -5.30 -8.23 12.09
N LEU A 13 -4.09 -7.74 12.27
CA LEU A 13 -2.96 -8.12 11.44
C LEU A 13 -1.84 -8.65 12.32
N THR A 14 -1.32 -9.80 11.93
CA THR A 14 -0.13 -10.33 12.59
C THR A 14 1.11 -9.78 11.89
N GLY A 15 2.26 -9.95 12.52
CA GLY A 15 3.52 -9.57 11.86
C GLY A 15 3.70 -10.26 10.53
N TYR A 16 3.24 -11.52 10.46
CA TYR A 16 3.33 -12.27 9.20
C TYR A 16 2.51 -11.59 8.11
N HIS A 17 1.28 -11.17 8.45
CA HIS A 17 0.41 -10.52 7.47
C HIS A 17 1.01 -9.19 7.02
N VAL A 18 1.56 -8.43 7.94
CA VAL A 18 2.15 -7.14 7.61
C VAL A 18 3.33 -7.33 6.66
N ARG A 19 4.22 -8.27 6.97
CA ARG A 19 5.39 -8.51 6.13
C ARG A 19 5.01 -9.03 4.76
N THR A 20 4.00 -9.90 4.70
CA THR A 20 3.52 -10.41 3.43
C THR A 20 2.96 -9.28 2.57
N ALA A 21 2.17 -8.41 3.18
CA ALA A 21 1.61 -7.27 2.46
C ALA A 21 2.71 -6.35 1.93
N ILE A 22 3.72 -6.10 2.75
CA ILE A 22 4.84 -5.25 2.34
C ILE A 22 5.53 -5.85 1.12
N GLY A 23 5.77 -7.17 1.14
CA GLY A 23 6.41 -7.82 0.00
C GLY A 23 5.63 -7.67 -1.28
N ILE A 24 4.31 -7.94 -1.21
CA ILE A 24 3.45 -7.85 -2.37
C ILE A 24 3.38 -6.42 -2.89
N LEU A 25 3.21 -5.46 -1.99
CA LEU A 25 3.11 -4.07 -2.37
C LEU A 25 4.41 -3.56 -2.97
N ASN A 26 5.53 -4.00 -2.40
CA ASN A 26 6.83 -3.57 -2.93
C ASN A 26 7.07 -4.12 -4.32
N GLU A 27 6.69 -5.38 -4.56
CA GLU A 27 6.81 -5.95 -5.91
C GLU A 27 5.94 -5.18 -6.90
N ARG A 28 4.72 -4.83 -6.50
CA ARG A 28 3.84 -4.08 -7.38
C ARG A 28 4.41 -2.70 -7.66
N ARG A 29 4.95 -2.06 -6.62
CA ARG A 29 5.57 -0.75 -6.79
C ARG A 29 6.71 -0.79 -7.79
N LEU A 30 7.56 -1.80 -7.68
CA LEU A 30 8.70 -1.93 -8.59
C LEU A 30 8.24 -2.21 -10.02
N ALA A 31 7.18 -3.02 -10.17
CA ALA A 31 6.64 -3.30 -11.50
C ALA A 31 6.10 -2.04 -12.14
N LEU A 32 5.36 -1.23 -11.38
CA LEU A 32 4.84 0.03 -11.91
C LEU A 32 5.96 0.99 -12.25
N LYS A 33 6.98 1.05 -11.40
CA LYS A 33 8.11 1.93 -11.66
C LYS A 33 8.82 1.54 -12.95
N SER A 34 8.99 0.26 -13.21
CA SER A 34 9.66 -0.18 -14.44
C SER A 34 8.80 0.11 -15.67
N GLN A 35 7.51 0.35 -15.50
CA GLN A 35 6.62 0.76 -16.58
C GLN A 35 6.60 2.28 -16.78
N GLY A 36 7.39 3.01 -16.00
CA GLY A 36 7.44 4.46 -16.11
C GLY A 36 6.46 5.19 -15.22
N CYS A 37 5.80 4.48 -14.30
CA CYS A 37 4.87 5.13 -13.39
C CYS A 37 5.60 5.90 -12.29
N THR A 38 5.07 7.07 -11.95
CA THR A 38 5.64 7.91 -10.90
C THR A 38 4.50 8.42 -10.02
N LEU A 39 4.89 9.10 -8.94
CA LEU A 39 3.89 9.72 -8.06
C LEU A 39 3.11 10.81 -8.78
N GLU A 40 3.62 11.32 -9.88
CA GLU A 40 3.00 12.43 -10.59
C GLU A 40 2.08 11.97 -11.71
N ASN A 41 2.31 10.77 -12.27
CA ASN A 41 1.57 10.37 -13.46
C ASN A 41 0.70 9.12 -13.26
N SER A 42 0.68 8.53 -12.06
CA SER A 42 -0.05 7.28 -11.86
C SER A 42 -0.71 7.27 -10.50
N GLU A 43 -2.05 7.25 -10.51
CA GLU A 43 -2.80 7.14 -9.26
C GLU A 43 -2.56 5.79 -8.60
N GLU A 44 -2.41 4.75 -9.41
CA GLU A 44 -2.15 3.43 -8.86
C GLU A 44 -0.81 3.42 -8.12
N TYR A 45 0.19 4.05 -8.69
CA TYR A 45 1.50 4.11 -8.06
C TYR A 45 1.42 4.86 -6.72
N VAL A 46 0.69 5.97 -6.71
CA VAL A 46 0.48 6.76 -5.49
C VAL A 46 -0.20 5.89 -4.42
N GLY A 47 -1.25 5.18 -4.82
CA GLY A 47 -1.98 4.32 -3.87
C GLY A 47 -1.11 3.23 -3.30
N VAL A 48 -0.34 2.55 -4.16
CA VAL A 48 0.55 1.49 -3.71
C VAL A 48 1.62 2.05 -2.78
N PHE A 49 2.19 3.18 -3.16
CA PHE A 49 3.25 3.80 -2.36
C PHE A 49 2.73 4.21 -0.98
N ASN A 50 1.56 4.84 -0.93
CA ASN A 50 0.99 5.27 0.35
C ASN A 50 0.64 4.08 1.23
N LEU A 51 0.05 3.05 0.64
CA LEU A 51 -0.32 1.87 1.41
C LEU A 51 0.93 1.16 1.94
N LEU A 52 1.95 1.06 1.12
CA LEU A 52 3.20 0.46 1.55
C LEU A 52 3.80 1.22 2.73
N SER A 53 3.78 2.55 2.68
CA SER A 53 4.29 3.37 3.76
C SER A 53 3.54 3.11 5.06
N ARG A 54 2.22 2.95 4.98
CA ARG A 54 1.42 2.69 6.18
C ARG A 54 1.77 1.35 6.80
N PHE A 55 1.99 0.34 5.96
CA PHE A 55 2.38 -0.98 6.49
C PHE A 55 3.77 -0.94 7.09
N LEU A 56 4.69 -0.20 6.49
CA LEU A 56 6.04 -0.08 7.04
C LEU A 56 6.01 0.57 8.42
N ASP A 57 5.10 1.52 8.63
CA ASP A 57 4.98 2.18 9.92
C ASP A 57 4.49 1.24 11.02
N LEU A 58 3.89 0.11 10.65
CA LEU A 58 3.42 -0.85 11.64
C LEU A 58 4.53 -1.75 12.16
N LEU A 59 5.65 -1.81 11.49
CA LEU A 59 6.75 -2.65 11.93
C LEU A 59 7.50 -1.97 13.07
N PRO A 60 7.97 -2.74 14.05
CA PRO A 60 8.78 -2.16 15.12
C PRO A 60 10.09 -1.59 14.56
N ALA A 61 10.55 -0.59 15.24
CA ALA A 61 11.79 0.09 14.85
C ALA A 61 13.01 -0.82 14.98
#